data_5f9fcc35857e622e474d407e07774a38
#
_entry.id   5f9fcc35857e622e474d407e07774a38
#
_cell.length_a   1.000
_cell.length_b   1.000
_cell.length_c   1.000
_cell.angle_alpha   90.00
_cell.angle_beta   90.00
_cell.angle_gamma   90.00
#
_symmetry.space_group_name_H-M   'P 1'
#
loop_
_entity.id
_entity.type
_entity.pdbx_description
1 polymer ?
#
loop_
_entity_poly.entity_id
_entity_poly.type
_entity_poly.pdbx_seq_one_letter_code
_entity_poly.pdbx_strand_id
1 'polypeptide(L)'
;KKSLDESSDLPDLIIEKKSKKNSRNLVTSLKPLKEYASLLQSNSHLIINEEVEQRNALPLFAYFTTEDIHTTRKLSIGDKAFKKYPQKASFGYFESFECKGLLDYWLKRLLVLAEANKGEAEINCVKRAITCALGADGCNIISTMSIRPNEGQVYFTYIDEREVRSDLLSDGYRRLVSIVVDLAFRCALLNKVKYGEEAYKQTHGTVIIDEIDEHLHPELQVKVLKALHKTFPNLQFIASTHAPLVISSVENTPENVVYKLEFKDGEYSHKELHTYGLDASTIMELYMGSLSRDVSADNDINELYEKIDKEAYKEAREMLATLKEKYGGDSNPELVKAEAMLSFMED
;
A
#
# COMPACT_ATOMS: atom_id res chain seq x y z
N LYS A 1 36.84 -17.63 2.15
CA LYS A 1 35.85 -17.01 3.06
C LYS A 1 36.28 -15.57 3.34
N LYS A 2 35.86 -14.60 2.55
CA LYS A 2 35.77 -13.19 2.98
C LYS A 2 34.31 -12.94 3.24
N SER A 3 33.97 -12.64 4.46
CA SER A 3 32.66 -12.21 4.89
C SER A 3 32.33 -10.90 4.16
N LEU A 4 31.13 -10.81 3.60
CA LEU A 4 30.52 -9.58 3.05
C LEU A 4 30.03 -8.69 4.22
N ASP A 5 30.88 -8.49 5.22
CA ASP A 5 30.67 -7.58 6.36
C ASP A 5 31.52 -6.32 6.22
N GLU A 6 31.60 -5.77 5.03
CA GLU A 6 32.07 -4.40 4.85
C GLU A 6 30.93 -3.55 4.30
N SER A 7 30.14 -3.06 5.24
CA SER A 7 29.15 -1.97 5.11
C SER A 7 29.85 -0.61 5.01
N SER A 8 30.83 -0.48 4.14
CA SER A 8 31.51 0.79 3.93
C SER A 8 31.73 1.02 2.46
N ASP A 9 31.40 2.20 2.02
CA ASP A 9 31.69 2.81 0.74
C ASP A 9 30.74 2.56 -0.42
N LEU A 10 29.42 2.52 -0.16
CA LEU A 10 28.49 2.97 -1.20
C LEU A 10 28.55 4.50 -1.21
N PRO A 11 28.97 5.14 -2.34
CA PRO A 11 28.94 6.59 -2.41
C PRO A 11 27.52 7.11 -2.21
N ASP A 12 27.36 8.14 -1.39
CA ASP A 12 26.08 8.80 -1.16
C ASP A 12 25.41 9.13 -2.48
N LEU A 13 24.23 8.57 -2.72
CA LEU A 13 23.46 8.81 -3.92
C LEU A 13 22.70 10.13 -3.77
N ILE A 14 23.33 11.26 -4.16
CA ILE A 14 22.70 12.57 -4.14
C ILE A 14 21.92 12.75 -5.43
N ILE A 15 20.57 12.74 -5.33
CA ILE A 15 19.67 13.06 -6.45
C ILE A 15 19.23 14.52 -6.30
N GLU A 16 19.83 15.42 -7.05
CA GLU A 16 19.37 16.81 -7.15
C GLU A 16 18.33 16.97 -8.26
N LYS A 17 17.11 17.34 -7.89
CA LYS A 17 16.08 17.76 -8.84
C LYS A 17 16.21 19.28 -9.09
N LYS A 18 16.85 19.68 -10.18
CA LYS A 18 16.89 21.09 -10.59
C LYS A 18 15.61 21.43 -11.35
N SER A 19 14.76 22.25 -10.73
CA SER A 19 13.56 22.83 -11.35
C SER A 19 13.95 23.91 -12.36
N LYS A 20 14.15 23.54 -13.63
CA LYS A 20 14.12 24.49 -14.75
C LYS A 20 13.29 23.89 -15.89
N LYS A 21 12.41 24.73 -16.42
CA LYS A 21 11.38 24.42 -17.43
C LYS A 21 11.82 23.74 -18.73
N ASN A 22 13.13 23.46 -18.95
CA ASN A 22 13.64 22.83 -20.17
C ASN A 22 14.89 21.98 -19.95
N SER A 23 15.16 21.45 -18.76
CA SER A 23 16.27 20.55 -18.57
C SER A 23 15.79 19.10 -18.63
N ARG A 24 16.22 18.36 -19.66
CA ARG A 24 16.28 16.88 -19.55
C ARG A 24 17.00 16.58 -18.25
N ASN A 25 16.40 15.81 -17.38
CA ASN A 25 17.01 15.39 -16.12
C ASN A 25 18.34 14.69 -16.46
N LEU A 26 19.44 15.37 -16.27
CA LEU A 26 20.78 14.79 -16.44
C LEU A 26 21.03 13.90 -15.22
N VAL A 27 20.72 12.64 -15.37
CA VAL A 27 20.95 11.61 -14.37
C VAL A 27 22.43 11.20 -14.45
N THR A 28 23.33 12.11 -14.15
CA THR A 28 24.77 11.83 -14.10
C THR A 28 25.15 10.98 -12.89
N SER A 29 24.33 10.97 -11.86
CA SER A 29 24.56 10.24 -10.61
C SER A 29 24.10 8.75 -10.63
N LEU A 30 23.41 8.28 -11.68
CA LEU A 30 23.01 6.87 -11.78
C LEU A 30 24.14 5.92 -12.25
N LYS A 31 25.32 6.44 -12.57
CA LYS A 31 26.42 5.58 -13.00
C LYS A 31 26.85 4.60 -11.90
N PRO A 32 27.05 5.01 -10.63
CA PRO A 32 27.37 4.09 -9.55
C PRO A 32 26.27 3.04 -9.30
N LEU A 33 25.00 3.44 -9.41
CA LEU A 33 23.86 2.53 -9.25
C LEU A 33 23.83 1.49 -10.39
N LYS A 34 24.11 1.91 -11.64
CA LYS A 34 24.20 1.01 -12.78
C LYS A 34 25.38 0.05 -12.67
N GLU A 35 26.51 0.53 -12.19
CA GLU A 35 27.70 -0.29 -11.96
C GLU A 35 27.43 -1.32 -10.85
N TYR A 36 26.82 -0.91 -9.74
CA TYR A 36 26.40 -1.79 -8.68
C TYR A 36 25.36 -2.82 -9.14
N ALA A 37 24.34 -2.38 -9.88
CA ALA A 37 23.34 -3.29 -10.45
C ALA A 37 23.98 -4.29 -11.44
N SER A 38 24.95 -3.86 -12.24
CA SER A 38 25.69 -4.73 -13.15
C SER A 38 26.56 -5.73 -12.39
N LEU A 39 27.17 -5.31 -11.29
CA LEU A 39 27.98 -6.17 -10.42
C LEU A 39 27.10 -7.21 -9.70
N LEU A 40 25.94 -6.81 -9.21
CA LEU A 40 24.94 -7.73 -8.64
C LEU A 40 24.47 -8.72 -9.72
N GLN A 41 24.20 -8.25 -10.93
CA GLN A 41 23.74 -9.09 -12.03
C GLN A 41 24.82 -10.09 -12.48
N SER A 42 26.08 -9.67 -12.58
CA SER A 42 27.19 -10.57 -12.95
C SER A 42 27.46 -11.64 -11.89
N ASN A 43 27.27 -11.31 -10.63
CA ASN A 43 27.48 -12.22 -9.50
C ASN A 43 26.22 -13.03 -9.11
N SER A 44 25.05 -12.69 -9.65
CA SER A 44 23.78 -13.33 -9.28
C SER A 44 23.50 -14.65 -9.99
N HIS A 45 24.14 -14.87 -11.13
CA HIS A 45 23.93 -16.07 -11.94
C HIS A 45 25.26 -16.78 -12.21
N LEU A 46 25.28 -18.07 -11.97
CA LEU A 46 26.33 -18.98 -12.44
C LEU A 46 25.72 -19.92 -13.46
N ILE A 47 26.54 -20.26 -14.46
CA ILE A 47 26.25 -21.38 -15.35
C ILE A 47 27.03 -22.57 -14.80
N ILE A 48 26.31 -23.56 -14.27
CA ILE A 48 26.89 -24.84 -13.82
C ILE A 48 26.24 -25.94 -14.65
N ASN A 49 27.03 -26.69 -15.40
CA ASN A 49 26.52 -27.80 -16.23
C ASN A 49 25.35 -27.40 -17.14
N GLU A 50 25.45 -26.23 -17.81
CA GLU A 50 24.42 -25.65 -18.70
C GLU A 50 23.15 -25.15 -17.99
N GLU A 51 23.03 -25.28 -16.67
CA GLU A 51 21.95 -24.70 -15.88
C GLU A 51 22.36 -23.34 -15.31
N VAL A 52 21.40 -22.42 -15.28
CA VAL A 52 21.60 -21.08 -14.68
C VAL A 52 21.21 -21.14 -13.22
N GLU A 53 22.19 -21.04 -12.32
CA GLU A 53 21.96 -20.94 -10.89
C GLU A 53 22.05 -19.48 -10.44
N GLN A 54 21.00 -18.99 -9.75
CA GLN A 54 21.01 -17.67 -9.15
C GLN A 54 21.62 -17.75 -7.74
N ARG A 55 22.82 -17.18 -7.56
CA ARG A 55 23.51 -17.18 -6.27
C ARG A 55 22.86 -16.26 -5.25
N ASN A 56 22.63 -15.02 -5.63
CA ASN A 56 22.13 -13.98 -4.74
C ASN A 56 20.72 -13.55 -5.16
N ALA A 57 19.83 -13.33 -4.17
CA ALA A 57 18.56 -12.70 -4.44
C ALA A 57 18.77 -11.24 -4.84
N LEU A 58 18.05 -10.79 -5.86
CA LEU A 58 18.03 -9.39 -6.26
C LEU A 58 16.99 -8.62 -5.44
N PRO A 59 17.36 -7.46 -4.85
CA PRO A 59 16.43 -6.65 -4.07
C PRO A 59 15.36 -6.03 -4.98
N LEU A 60 14.14 -5.91 -4.46
CA LEU A 60 13.06 -5.21 -5.15
C LEU A 60 13.05 -3.74 -4.71
N PHE A 61 12.81 -2.84 -5.68
CA PHE A 61 12.50 -1.43 -5.43
C PHE A 61 11.28 -1.05 -6.25
N ALA A 62 10.27 -0.45 -5.59
CA ALA A 62 9.07 0.03 -6.25
C ALA A 62 8.56 1.31 -5.57
N TYR A 63 8.03 2.24 -6.38
CA TYR A 63 7.39 3.46 -5.90
C TYR A 63 6.05 3.65 -6.59
N PHE A 64 4.97 3.61 -5.81
CA PHE A 64 3.60 3.82 -6.24
C PHE A 64 3.18 5.25 -5.88
N THR A 65 2.72 5.99 -6.88
CA THR A 65 2.23 7.37 -6.75
C THR A 65 0.70 7.39 -6.76
N THR A 66 0.10 8.54 -6.43
CA THR A 66 -1.34 8.76 -6.50
C THR A 66 -1.89 8.81 -7.93
N GLU A 67 -1.04 9.06 -8.94
CA GLU A 67 -1.47 9.18 -10.34
C GLU A 67 -1.72 7.84 -11.06
N ASP A 68 -1.61 6.69 -10.36
CA ASP A 68 -1.57 5.36 -10.99
C ASP A 68 -2.89 4.86 -11.55
N ILE A 69 -4.02 5.25 -10.96
CA ILE A 69 -5.32 4.60 -11.18
C ILE A 69 -5.93 4.95 -12.54
N HIS A 70 -5.74 6.18 -12.99
CA HIS A 70 -6.37 6.69 -14.21
C HIS A 70 -5.45 6.78 -15.42
N THR A 71 -4.18 6.46 -15.26
CA THR A 71 -3.21 6.51 -16.35
C THR A 71 -3.24 5.22 -17.18
N THR A 72 -4.11 5.18 -18.21
CA THR A 72 -3.93 4.21 -19.29
C THR A 72 -2.69 4.61 -20.11
N ARG A 73 -1.57 4.04 -19.77
CA ARG A 73 -0.33 4.30 -20.50
C ARG A 73 -0.37 3.55 -21.83
N LYS A 74 -0.36 4.27 -22.95
CA LYS A 74 -0.04 3.68 -24.24
C LYS A 74 1.46 3.32 -24.18
N LEU A 75 1.75 2.10 -23.78
CA LEU A 75 3.11 1.59 -23.75
C LEU A 75 3.63 1.51 -25.19
N SER A 76 4.58 2.36 -25.50
CA SER A 76 5.34 2.32 -26.78
C SER A 76 6.37 1.19 -26.80
N ILE A 77 6.34 0.30 -25.80
CA ILE A 77 7.18 -0.89 -25.79
C ILE A 77 6.59 -1.83 -26.84
N GLY A 78 7.29 -2.00 -27.94
CA GLY A 78 6.84 -2.87 -29.00
C GLY A 78 6.48 -4.26 -28.48
N ASP A 79 5.45 -4.88 -29.04
CA ASP A 79 4.90 -6.20 -28.68
C ASP A 79 5.96 -7.30 -28.41
N LYS A 80 7.17 -7.14 -28.93
CA LYS A 80 8.30 -8.07 -28.75
C LYS A 80 8.78 -8.22 -27.32
N ALA A 81 8.70 -7.15 -26.49
CA ALA A 81 9.16 -7.21 -25.11
C ALA A 81 8.22 -8.06 -24.24
N PHE A 82 6.91 -8.01 -24.51
CA PHE A 82 5.91 -8.83 -23.81
C PHE A 82 6.02 -10.31 -24.16
N LYS A 83 6.28 -10.60 -25.44
CA LYS A 83 6.31 -11.97 -25.98
C LYS A 83 7.60 -12.72 -25.63
N LYS A 84 8.63 -12.02 -25.15
CA LYS A 84 9.91 -12.64 -24.86
C LYS A 84 9.86 -13.43 -23.55
N TYR A 85 10.17 -14.72 -23.66
CA TYR A 85 10.34 -15.60 -22.50
C TYR A 85 11.60 -16.47 -22.69
N PRO A 86 12.46 -16.61 -21.67
CA PRO A 86 12.40 -15.91 -20.38
C PRO A 86 12.80 -14.43 -20.51
N GLN A 87 12.27 -13.57 -19.62
CA GLN A 87 12.74 -12.19 -19.50
C GLN A 87 14.01 -12.13 -18.64
N LYS A 88 14.85 -11.13 -18.92
CA LYS A 88 15.99 -10.84 -18.04
C LYS A 88 15.50 -10.37 -16.66
N ALA A 89 16.20 -10.76 -15.60
CA ALA A 89 15.88 -10.33 -14.24
C ALA A 89 15.82 -8.80 -14.10
N SER A 90 16.70 -8.06 -14.79
CA SER A 90 16.69 -6.59 -14.82
C SER A 90 15.36 -5.96 -15.28
N PHE A 91 14.49 -6.73 -15.95
CA PHE A 91 13.17 -6.27 -16.32
C PHE A 91 12.25 -6.10 -15.09
N GLY A 92 12.54 -6.73 -13.97
CA GLY A 92 11.88 -6.48 -12.69
C GLY A 92 12.06 -5.05 -12.17
N TYR A 93 13.06 -4.31 -12.68
CA TYR A 93 13.26 -2.88 -12.37
C TYR A 93 12.66 -1.93 -13.41
N PHE A 94 11.95 -2.45 -14.41
CA PHE A 94 11.31 -1.61 -15.41
C PHE A 94 10.30 -0.66 -14.75
N GLU A 95 10.54 0.64 -14.92
CA GLU A 95 9.72 1.73 -14.33
C GLU A 95 9.42 1.60 -12.83
N SER A 96 10.32 1.00 -12.06
CA SER A 96 10.13 0.76 -10.63
C SER A 96 10.04 2.04 -9.78
N PHE A 97 10.53 3.17 -10.28
CA PHE A 97 10.43 4.48 -9.63
C PHE A 97 9.26 5.34 -10.14
N GLU A 98 8.48 4.82 -11.04
CA GLU A 98 7.26 5.43 -11.58
C GLU A 98 6.28 4.31 -11.92
N CYS A 99 5.78 3.59 -10.92
CA CYS A 99 4.86 2.46 -11.13
C CYS A 99 3.47 2.94 -11.58
N LYS A 100 3.40 3.72 -12.70
CA LYS A 100 2.17 4.30 -13.20
C LYS A 100 1.51 3.44 -14.25
N GLY A 101 0.27 3.01 -13.99
CA GLY A 101 -0.59 2.35 -15.00
C GLY A 101 -0.02 1.03 -15.53
N LEU A 102 0.79 0.31 -14.75
CA LEU A 102 1.42 -0.93 -15.17
C LEU A 102 0.49 -2.15 -15.06
N LEU A 103 -0.66 -2.05 -14.40
CA LEU A 103 -1.56 -3.19 -14.24
C LEU A 103 -1.92 -3.82 -15.59
N ASP A 104 -2.37 -3.04 -16.56
CA ASP A 104 -2.75 -3.55 -17.88
C ASP A 104 -1.57 -4.19 -18.62
N TYR A 105 -0.34 -3.70 -18.36
CA TYR A 105 0.88 -4.30 -18.85
C TYR A 105 1.09 -5.70 -18.27
N TRP A 106 1.01 -5.84 -16.96
CA TRP A 106 1.19 -7.13 -16.29
C TRP A 106 0.09 -8.13 -16.63
N LEU A 107 -1.16 -7.68 -16.74
CA LEU A 107 -2.27 -8.53 -17.16
C LEU A 107 -2.09 -9.05 -18.60
N LYS A 108 -1.63 -8.20 -19.53
CA LYS A 108 -1.27 -8.64 -20.89
C LYS A 108 -0.13 -9.67 -20.87
N ARG A 109 0.89 -9.48 -20.02
CA ARG A 109 1.96 -10.46 -19.87
C ARG A 109 1.41 -11.81 -19.38
N LEU A 110 0.50 -11.83 -18.40
CA LEU A 110 -0.14 -13.07 -17.95
C LEU A 110 -0.85 -13.80 -19.08
N LEU A 111 -1.60 -13.07 -19.93
CA LEU A 111 -2.29 -13.64 -21.07
C LEU A 111 -1.30 -14.29 -22.07
N VAL A 112 -0.24 -13.57 -22.42
CA VAL A 112 0.81 -14.08 -23.33
C VAL A 112 1.51 -15.31 -22.77
N LEU A 113 1.83 -15.31 -21.48
CA LEU A 113 2.47 -16.47 -20.83
C LEU A 113 1.54 -17.68 -20.80
N ALA A 114 0.29 -17.48 -20.47
CA ALA A 114 -0.72 -18.54 -20.41
C ALA A 114 -1.02 -19.12 -21.81
N GLU A 115 -1.16 -18.27 -22.84
CA GLU A 115 -1.37 -18.70 -24.23
C GLU A 115 -0.17 -19.54 -24.74
N ALA A 116 1.03 -19.14 -24.37
CA ALA A 116 2.26 -19.84 -24.78
C ALA A 116 2.55 -21.10 -23.94
N ASN A 117 1.78 -21.37 -22.89
CA ASN A 117 2.08 -22.40 -21.87
C ASN A 117 3.49 -22.26 -21.29
N LYS A 118 3.86 -21.03 -20.93
CA LYS A 118 5.18 -20.67 -20.40
C LYS A 118 5.04 -19.82 -19.14
N GLY A 119 6.14 -19.72 -18.37
CA GLY A 119 6.17 -18.83 -17.19
C GLY A 119 5.27 -19.27 -16.05
N GLU A 120 5.10 -20.57 -15.84
CA GLU A 120 4.26 -21.11 -14.79
C GLU A 120 4.63 -20.54 -13.42
N ALA A 121 5.91 -20.46 -13.08
CA ALA A 121 6.39 -19.89 -11.84
C ALA A 121 6.00 -18.39 -11.68
N GLU A 122 6.03 -17.60 -12.77
CA GLU A 122 5.56 -16.21 -12.75
C GLU A 122 4.06 -16.14 -12.50
N ILE A 123 3.28 -16.95 -13.23
CA ILE A 123 1.81 -17.00 -13.10
C ILE A 123 1.40 -17.42 -11.70
N ASN A 124 2.01 -18.48 -11.17
CA ASN A 124 1.68 -19.01 -9.85
C ASN A 124 2.11 -18.04 -8.73
N CYS A 125 3.25 -17.39 -8.87
CA CYS A 125 3.70 -16.35 -7.95
C CYS A 125 2.64 -15.23 -7.84
N VAL A 126 2.13 -14.73 -8.96
CA VAL A 126 1.10 -13.69 -8.98
C VAL A 126 -0.23 -14.19 -8.40
N LYS A 127 -0.69 -15.38 -8.79
CA LYS A 127 -1.92 -15.97 -8.27
C LYS A 127 -1.88 -16.14 -6.76
N ARG A 128 -0.78 -16.69 -6.22
CA ARG A 128 -0.59 -16.87 -4.78
C ARG A 128 -0.53 -15.56 -4.03
N ALA A 129 0.16 -14.55 -4.56
CA ALA A 129 0.21 -13.22 -3.96
C ALA A 129 -1.19 -12.57 -3.90
N ILE A 130 -1.99 -12.66 -4.98
CA ILE A 130 -3.37 -12.18 -5.01
C ILE A 130 -4.21 -12.88 -3.94
N THR A 131 -4.18 -14.21 -3.89
CA THR A 131 -4.94 -14.99 -2.90
C THR A 131 -4.51 -14.66 -1.47
N CYS A 132 -3.21 -14.46 -1.22
CA CYS A 132 -2.70 -14.11 0.11
C CYS A 132 -3.09 -12.69 0.53
N ALA A 133 -2.88 -11.69 -0.35
CA ALA A 133 -3.14 -10.29 -0.01
C ALA A 133 -4.63 -9.96 0.03
N LEU A 134 -5.39 -10.44 -0.93
CA LEU A 134 -6.77 -10.02 -1.18
C LEU A 134 -7.80 -11.08 -0.80
N GLY A 135 -7.38 -12.32 -0.49
CA GLY A 135 -8.24 -13.41 -0.06
C GLY A 135 -8.76 -13.26 1.37
N ALA A 136 -9.41 -14.31 1.87
CA ALA A 136 -10.09 -14.34 3.18
C ALA A 136 -9.17 -13.96 4.35
N ASP A 137 -7.92 -14.40 4.30
CA ASP A 137 -6.91 -14.12 5.33
C ASP A 137 -6.18 -12.77 5.16
N GLY A 138 -6.47 -12.03 4.09
CA GLY A 138 -5.95 -10.69 3.78
C GLY A 138 -7.04 -9.63 3.85
N CYS A 139 -7.24 -8.93 2.73
CA CYS A 139 -8.28 -7.89 2.63
C CYS A 139 -9.72 -8.43 2.57
N ASN A 140 -9.91 -9.73 2.33
CA ASN A 140 -11.21 -10.40 2.21
C ASN A 140 -12.08 -9.87 1.05
N ILE A 141 -11.50 -9.74 -0.15
CA ILE A 141 -12.18 -9.21 -1.34
C ILE A 141 -12.17 -10.22 -2.50
N ILE A 142 -11.01 -10.80 -2.82
CA ILE A 142 -10.78 -11.63 -4.00
C ILE A 142 -10.24 -12.99 -3.57
N SER A 143 -11.00 -14.05 -3.87
CA SER A 143 -10.62 -15.43 -3.54
C SER A 143 -9.59 -16.00 -4.52
N THR A 144 -9.72 -15.67 -5.82
CA THR A 144 -8.82 -16.22 -6.85
C THR A 144 -8.80 -15.36 -8.12
N MET A 145 -7.88 -15.70 -9.01
CA MET A 145 -7.72 -15.07 -10.31
C MET A 145 -7.70 -16.14 -11.41
N SER A 146 -8.45 -15.95 -12.48
CA SER A 146 -8.45 -16.80 -13.66
C SER A 146 -7.96 -16.03 -14.90
N ILE A 147 -7.15 -16.71 -15.72
CA ILE A 147 -6.56 -16.15 -16.93
C ILE A 147 -7.18 -16.88 -18.10
N ARG A 148 -7.85 -16.14 -18.99
CA ARG A 148 -8.55 -16.70 -20.18
C ARG A 148 -7.96 -16.13 -21.46
N PRO A 149 -6.89 -16.75 -21.99
CA PRO A 149 -6.23 -16.26 -23.20
C PRO A 149 -7.16 -16.20 -24.40
N ASN A 150 -8.08 -17.20 -24.54
CA ASN A 150 -9.05 -17.25 -25.63
C ASN A 150 -10.01 -16.05 -25.64
N GLU A 151 -10.26 -15.46 -24.48
CA GLU A 151 -11.10 -14.28 -24.32
C GLU A 151 -10.27 -12.99 -24.29
N GLY A 152 -8.93 -13.10 -24.21
CA GLY A 152 -8.03 -11.96 -24.04
C GLY A 152 -8.23 -11.25 -22.70
N GLN A 153 -8.73 -11.94 -21.66
CA GLN A 153 -9.16 -11.34 -20.41
C GLN A 153 -8.62 -12.07 -19.18
N VAL A 154 -8.44 -11.29 -18.11
CA VAL A 154 -8.18 -11.78 -16.75
C VAL A 154 -9.40 -11.48 -15.89
N TYR A 155 -9.82 -12.44 -15.11
CA TYR A 155 -10.95 -12.34 -14.21
C TYR A 155 -10.51 -12.51 -12.78
N PHE A 156 -11.19 -11.80 -11.89
CA PHE A 156 -11.05 -11.93 -10.44
C PHE A 156 -12.35 -12.45 -9.86
N THR A 157 -12.27 -13.52 -9.07
CA THR A 157 -13.42 -14.07 -8.36
C THR A 157 -13.46 -13.45 -6.97
N TYR A 158 -14.52 -12.77 -6.63
CA TYR A 158 -14.71 -12.20 -5.30
C TYR A 158 -15.02 -13.27 -4.26
N ILE A 159 -14.95 -12.92 -2.97
CA ILE A 159 -15.28 -13.85 -1.87
C ILE A 159 -16.74 -14.33 -1.95
N ASP A 160 -17.63 -13.52 -2.50
CA ASP A 160 -19.06 -13.84 -2.74
C ASP A 160 -19.30 -14.63 -4.04
N GLU A 161 -18.25 -15.22 -4.62
CA GLU A 161 -18.25 -16.04 -5.83
C GLU A 161 -18.56 -15.29 -7.14
N ARG A 162 -18.82 -13.98 -7.13
CA ARG A 162 -18.97 -13.19 -8.35
C ARG A 162 -17.66 -13.07 -9.10
N GLU A 163 -17.69 -13.36 -10.38
CA GLU A 163 -16.53 -13.20 -11.25
C GLU A 163 -16.60 -11.84 -11.99
N VAL A 164 -15.54 -11.07 -11.90
CA VAL A 164 -15.45 -9.72 -12.47
C VAL A 164 -14.22 -9.61 -13.35
N ARG A 165 -14.38 -9.02 -14.53
CA ARG A 165 -13.27 -8.73 -15.44
C ARG A 165 -12.34 -7.66 -14.85
N SER A 166 -11.06 -7.76 -15.17
CA SER A 166 -10.03 -6.83 -14.65
C SER A 166 -10.28 -5.36 -14.99
N ASP A 167 -10.96 -5.07 -16.11
CA ASP A 167 -11.31 -3.71 -16.55
C ASP A 167 -12.57 -3.14 -15.87
N LEU A 168 -13.31 -3.97 -15.13
CA LEU A 168 -14.53 -3.61 -14.40
C LEU A 168 -14.34 -3.52 -12.88
N LEU A 169 -13.10 -3.60 -12.40
CA LEU A 169 -12.80 -3.40 -10.98
C LEU A 169 -13.11 -1.95 -10.59
N SER A 170 -13.65 -1.76 -9.37
CA SER A 170 -13.74 -0.42 -8.77
C SER A 170 -12.35 0.16 -8.53
N ASP A 171 -12.23 1.49 -8.47
CA ASP A 171 -10.93 2.17 -8.33
C ASP A 171 -10.12 1.66 -7.14
N GLY A 172 -10.75 1.50 -5.97
CA GLY A 172 -10.07 0.98 -4.79
C GLY A 172 -9.57 -0.46 -4.95
N TYR A 173 -10.38 -1.33 -5.55
CA TYR A 173 -9.96 -2.71 -5.81
C TYR A 173 -8.89 -2.76 -6.91
N ARG A 174 -9.03 -1.94 -7.94
CA ARG A 174 -8.04 -1.81 -9.01
C ARG A 174 -6.68 -1.37 -8.46
N ARG A 175 -6.65 -0.40 -7.52
CA ARG A 175 -5.42 0.05 -6.87
C ARG A 175 -4.75 -1.07 -6.08
N LEU A 176 -5.47 -1.78 -5.22
CA LEU A 176 -4.92 -2.90 -4.46
C LEU A 176 -4.40 -4.03 -5.37
N VAL A 177 -5.19 -4.40 -6.37
CA VAL A 177 -4.78 -5.40 -7.37
C VAL A 177 -3.54 -4.94 -8.12
N SER A 178 -3.46 -3.66 -8.50
CA SER A 178 -2.30 -3.08 -9.20
C SER A 178 -1.03 -3.23 -8.36
N ILE A 179 -1.07 -2.84 -7.09
CA ILE A 179 0.09 -2.95 -6.18
C ILE A 179 0.52 -4.40 -6.03
N VAL A 180 -0.43 -5.31 -5.72
CA VAL A 180 -0.11 -6.72 -5.47
C VAL A 180 0.42 -7.41 -6.72
N VAL A 181 -0.20 -7.19 -7.88
CA VAL A 181 0.22 -7.78 -9.16
C VAL A 181 1.59 -7.26 -9.57
N ASP A 182 1.83 -5.96 -9.46
CA ASP A 182 3.12 -5.36 -9.80
C ASP A 182 4.25 -5.91 -8.93
N LEU A 183 4.07 -5.91 -7.62
CA LEU A 183 5.06 -6.45 -6.68
C LEU A 183 5.34 -7.93 -6.92
N ALA A 184 4.28 -8.74 -7.10
CA ALA A 184 4.43 -10.17 -7.35
C ALA A 184 5.19 -10.47 -8.65
N PHE A 185 4.89 -9.73 -9.72
CA PHE A 185 5.63 -9.85 -10.98
C PHE A 185 7.09 -9.46 -10.85
N ARG A 186 7.39 -8.36 -10.17
CA ARG A 186 8.77 -7.93 -9.93
C ARG A 186 9.53 -8.97 -9.12
N CYS A 187 8.94 -9.49 -8.05
CA CYS A 187 9.51 -10.58 -7.26
C CYS A 187 9.83 -11.81 -8.15
N ALA A 188 8.86 -12.23 -8.97
CA ALA A 188 9.05 -13.35 -9.88
C ALA A 188 10.13 -13.08 -10.92
N LEU A 189 10.13 -11.92 -11.58
CA LEU A 189 11.13 -11.57 -12.58
C LEU A 189 12.54 -11.50 -12.01
N LEU A 190 12.70 -10.94 -10.80
CA LEU A 190 13.99 -10.79 -10.14
C LEU A 190 14.52 -12.14 -9.62
N ASN A 191 13.66 -12.98 -9.04
CA ASN A 191 14.12 -14.07 -8.19
C ASN A 191 13.48 -15.44 -8.45
N LYS A 192 12.67 -15.63 -9.52
CA LYS A 192 12.06 -16.93 -9.82
C LYS A 192 13.05 -18.08 -10.01
N VAL A 193 14.25 -17.79 -10.51
CA VAL A 193 15.29 -18.82 -10.70
C VAL A 193 15.71 -19.41 -9.35
N LYS A 194 15.72 -18.58 -8.30
CA LYS A 194 16.11 -19.00 -6.94
C LYS A 194 14.94 -19.53 -6.12
N TYR A 195 13.77 -18.91 -6.23
CA TYR A 195 12.65 -19.13 -5.31
C TYR A 195 11.38 -19.66 -5.99
N GLY A 196 11.39 -19.83 -7.31
CA GLY A 196 10.24 -20.31 -8.05
C GLY A 196 8.99 -19.43 -7.82
N GLU A 197 7.89 -20.08 -7.53
CA GLU A 197 6.60 -19.44 -7.26
C GLU A 197 6.51 -18.79 -5.87
N GLU A 198 7.44 -19.07 -4.95
CA GLU A 198 7.53 -18.44 -3.63
C GLU A 198 8.35 -17.13 -3.66
N ALA A 199 8.75 -16.66 -4.86
CA ALA A 199 9.55 -15.45 -5.00
C ALA A 199 8.91 -14.22 -4.33
N TYR A 200 7.57 -14.13 -4.30
CA TYR A 200 6.87 -13.04 -3.64
C TYR A 200 7.11 -12.97 -2.12
N LYS A 201 7.27 -14.11 -1.45
CA LYS A 201 7.57 -14.17 -0.01
C LYS A 201 9.05 -13.97 0.30
N GLN A 202 9.92 -14.44 -0.60
CA GLN A 202 11.35 -14.55 -0.34
C GLN A 202 12.17 -13.35 -0.84
N THR A 203 11.60 -12.53 -1.73
CA THR A 203 12.28 -11.35 -2.24
C THR A 203 12.32 -10.26 -1.17
N HIS A 204 13.52 -9.75 -0.89
CA HIS A 204 13.72 -8.59 -0.03
C HIS A 204 13.76 -7.31 -0.84
N GLY A 205 13.56 -6.18 -0.19
CA GLY A 205 13.62 -4.87 -0.86
C GLY A 205 12.80 -3.80 -0.15
N THR A 206 12.61 -2.68 -0.83
CA THR A 206 11.87 -1.52 -0.29
C THR A 206 10.80 -1.08 -1.27
N VAL A 207 9.61 -0.85 -0.75
CA VAL A 207 8.43 -0.37 -1.47
C VAL A 207 7.97 0.92 -0.84
N ILE A 208 7.81 1.96 -1.65
CA ILE A 208 7.26 3.24 -1.24
C ILE A 208 5.88 3.38 -1.86
N ILE A 209 4.88 3.70 -1.04
CA ILE A 209 3.49 3.87 -1.49
C ILE A 209 3.00 5.23 -1.00
N ASP A 210 2.70 6.11 -1.94
CA ASP A 210 2.13 7.41 -1.62
C ASP A 210 0.61 7.28 -1.51
N GLU A 211 0.04 7.87 -0.43
CA GLU A 211 -1.39 7.82 -0.10
C GLU A 211 -1.99 6.41 -0.22
N ILE A 212 -1.51 5.48 0.62
CA ILE A 212 -1.94 4.07 0.56
C ILE A 212 -3.45 3.88 0.73
N ASP A 213 -4.11 4.83 1.38
CA ASP A 213 -5.55 4.87 1.65
C ASP A 213 -6.39 5.38 0.47
N GLU A 214 -5.75 5.93 -0.57
CA GLU A 214 -6.47 6.54 -1.69
C GLU A 214 -7.47 5.56 -2.34
N HIS A 215 -8.73 6.01 -2.49
CA HIS A 215 -9.88 5.24 -2.98
C HIS A 215 -10.26 3.98 -2.18
N LEU A 216 -9.63 3.72 -1.03
CA LEU A 216 -9.96 2.55 -0.23
C LEU A 216 -11.17 2.80 0.68
N HIS A 217 -12.10 1.85 0.68
CA HIS A 217 -13.17 1.82 1.66
C HIS A 217 -12.58 1.69 3.08
N PRO A 218 -13.17 2.31 4.12
CA PRO A 218 -12.66 2.26 5.50
C PRO A 218 -12.28 0.87 6.00
N GLU A 219 -13.06 -0.15 5.68
CA GLU A 219 -12.76 -1.53 6.03
C GLU A 219 -11.43 -2.02 5.46
N LEU A 220 -11.05 -1.56 4.27
CA LEU A 220 -9.79 -1.94 3.62
C LEU A 220 -8.62 -1.15 4.16
N GLN A 221 -8.84 0.11 4.58
CA GLN A 221 -7.82 0.94 5.21
C GLN A 221 -7.23 0.26 6.46
N VAL A 222 -8.06 -0.41 7.24
CA VAL A 222 -7.62 -1.16 8.44
C VAL A 222 -6.79 -2.41 8.09
N LYS A 223 -6.99 -3.00 6.90
CA LYS A 223 -6.42 -4.30 6.54
C LYS A 223 -5.21 -4.22 5.62
N VAL A 224 -5.09 -3.15 4.83
CA VAL A 224 -4.18 -3.08 3.67
C VAL A 224 -2.72 -3.30 4.04
N LEU A 225 -2.18 -2.59 5.03
CA LEU A 225 -0.76 -2.72 5.43
C LEU A 225 -0.45 -4.11 5.97
N LYS A 226 -1.33 -4.65 6.82
CA LYS A 226 -1.17 -6.00 7.37
C LYS A 226 -1.22 -7.07 6.27
N ALA A 227 -2.13 -6.92 5.30
CA ALA A 227 -2.24 -7.85 4.17
C ALA A 227 -1.01 -7.80 3.26
N LEU A 228 -0.48 -6.60 2.97
CA LEU A 228 0.75 -6.44 2.19
C LEU A 228 1.95 -7.05 2.91
N HIS A 229 2.14 -6.75 4.19
CA HIS A 229 3.25 -7.28 4.98
C HIS A 229 3.17 -8.82 5.11
N LYS A 230 1.97 -9.38 5.35
CA LYS A 230 1.76 -10.83 5.37
C LYS A 230 2.11 -11.50 4.05
N THR A 231 1.81 -10.84 2.93
CA THR A 231 2.04 -11.37 1.59
C THR A 231 3.50 -11.28 1.18
N PHE A 232 4.14 -10.17 1.51
CA PHE A 232 5.54 -9.85 1.16
C PHE A 232 6.38 -9.63 2.41
N PRO A 233 6.60 -10.64 3.25
CA PRO A 233 7.17 -10.47 4.60
C PRO A 233 8.61 -9.96 4.62
N ASN A 234 9.34 -10.08 3.52
CA ASN A 234 10.72 -9.61 3.40
C ASN A 234 10.84 -8.24 2.70
N LEU A 235 9.71 -7.60 2.34
CA LEU A 235 9.71 -6.23 1.82
C LEU A 235 9.49 -5.23 2.95
N GLN A 236 10.29 -4.18 2.96
CA GLN A 236 10.04 -3.00 3.76
C GLN A 236 9.03 -2.11 3.05
N PHE A 237 7.94 -1.76 3.73
CA PHE A 237 6.94 -0.82 3.22
C PHE A 237 7.14 0.54 3.90
N ILE A 238 7.24 1.59 3.09
CA ILE A 238 7.23 2.99 3.52
C ILE A 238 5.99 3.61 2.87
N ALA A 239 4.98 3.93 3.67
CA ALA A 239 3.71 4.44 3.16
C ALA A 239 3.38 5.81 3.76
N SER A 240 2.88 6.73 2.93
CA SER A 240 2.21 7.92 3.40
C SER A 240 0.70 7.68 3.49
N THR A 241 0.03 8.39 4.40
CA THR A 241 -1.43 8.29 4.56
C THR A 241 -1.99 9.51 5.26
N HIS A 242 -3.22 9.85 4.92
CA HIS A 242 -4.06 10.81 5.63
C HIS A 242 -5.24 10.13 6.36
N ALA A 243 -5.33 8.78 6.32
CA ALA A 243 -6.43 8.04 6.92
C ALA A 243 -6.15 7.63 8.37
N PRO A 244 -6.95 8.08 9.33
CA PRO A 244 -6.80 7.68 10.73
C PRO A 244 -6.90 6.16 10.92
N LEU A 245 -7.71 5.48 10.12
CA LEU A 245 -7.90 4.03 10.19
C LEU A 245 -6.66 3.23 9.77
N VAL A 246 -5.90 3.73 8.79
CA VAL A 246 -4.60 3.14 8.45
C VAL A 246 -3.63 3.30 9.61
N ILE A 247 -3.56 4.52 10.17
CA ILE A 247 -2.65 4.85 11.28
C ILE A 247 -2.97 4.00 12.52
N SER A 248 -4.27 3.83 12.86
CA SER A 248 -4.70 3.03 14.01
C SER A 248 -4.47 1.53 13.86
N SER A 249 -4.29 1.05 12.63
CA SER A 249 -4.10 -0.38 12.34
C SER A 249 -2.64 -0.86 12.44
N VAL A 250 -1.69 0.07 12.58
CA VAL A 250 -0.25 -0.26 12.65
C VAL A 250 0.12 -0.70 14.06
N GLU A 251 0.42 -1.98 14.23
CA GLU A 251 0.83 -2.55 15.52
C GLU A 251 2.15 -1.94 16.01
N ASN A 252 2.21 -1.60 17.31
CA ASN A 252 3.43 -1.08 17.94
C ASN A 252 4.43 -2.22 18.17
N THR A 253 5.26 -2.49 17.19
CA THR A 253 6.35 -3.47 17.26
C THR A 253 7.66 -2.81 16.86
N PRO A 254 8.83 -3.39 17.17
CA PRO A 254 10.10 -2.81 16.74
C PRO A 254 10.26 -2.67 15.23
N GLU A 255 9.51 -3.45 14.45
CA GLU A 255 9.53 -3.44 12.98
C GLU A 255 8.58 -2.40 12.38
N ASN A 256 7.60 -1.91 13.15
CA ASN A 256 6.57 -1.00 12.68
C ASN A 256 6.69 0.36 13.38
N VAL A 257 6.82 1.41 12.60
CA VAL A 257 6.93 2.78 13.13
C VAL A 257 5.99 3.70 12.39
N VAL A 258 5.28 4.54 13.15
CA VAL A 258 4.44 5.61 12.61
C VAL A 258 5.11 6.95 12.91
N TYR A 259 5.36 7.75 11.88
CA TYR A 259 5.88 9.10 12.03
C TYR A 259 4.86 10.15 11.59
N LYS A 260 4.65 11.16 12.44
CA LYS A 260 4.02 12.40 12.02
C LYS A 260 5.10 13.32 11.45
N LEU A 261 4.90 13.79 10.23
CA LEU A 261 5.75 14.79 9.61
C LEU A 261 5.13 16.18 9.79
N GLU A 262 5.92 17.14 10.24
CA GLU A 262 5.49 18.51 10.44
C GLU A 262 6.45 19.46 9.71
N PHE A 263 5.88 20.48 9.08
CA PHE A 263 6.65 21.58 8.51
C PHE A 263 6.33 22.84 9.29
N LYS A 264 7.30 23.34 10.05
CA LYS A 264 7.15 24.52 10.88
C LYS A 264 8.40 25.39 10.79
N ASP A 265 8.19 26.70 10.70
CA ASP A 265 9.27 27.71 10.66
C ASP A 265 10.31 27.48 9.55
N GLY A 266 9.91 26.85 8.43
CA GLY A 266 10.79 26.57 7.28
C GLY A 266 11.55 25.25 7.39
N GLU A 267 11.37 24.48 8.45
CA GLU A 267 12.04 23.21 8.68
C GLU A 267 11.06 22.05 8.78
N TYR A 268 11.50 20.88 8.30
CA TYR A 268 10.79 19.61 8.48
C TYR A 268 11.24 18.94 9.77
N SER A 269 10.28 18.50 10.54
CA SER A 269 10.50 17.66 11.72
C SER A 269 9.65 16.41 11.66
N HIS A 270 10.01 15.40 12.42
CA HIS A 270 9.23 14.18 12.57
C HIS A 270 9.08 13.82 14.05
N LYS A 271 7.95 13.21 14.36
CA LYS A 271 7.65 12.69 15.69
C LYS A 271 7.11 11.28 15.56
N GLU A 272 7.69 10.35 16.32
CA GLU A 272 7.17 9.00 16.43
C GLU A 272 5.85 8.98 17.21
N LEU A 273 4.87 8.22 16.70
CA LEU A 273 3.55 8.08 17.28
C LEU A 273 3.27 6.62 17.63
N HIS A 274 2.54 6.43 18.73
CA HIS A 274 1.99 5.14 19.15
C HIS A 274 0.46 5.21 19.05
N THR A 275 -0.07 4.70 17.96
CA THR A 275 -1.47 4.91 17.56
C THR A 275 -2.30 3.65 17.49
N TYR A 276 -1.68 2.48 17.68
CA TYR A 276 -2.36 1.20 17.57
C TYR A 276 -3.53 1.07 18.54
N GLY A 277 -4.69 0.74 17.98
CA GLY A 277 -5.92 0.54 18.76
C GLY A 277 -6.63 1.82 19.20
N LEU A 278 -6.11 3.02 18.85
CA LEU A 278 -6.85 4.25 19.05
C LEU A 278 -7.99 4.36 18.04
N ASP A 279 -9.10 4.94 18.44
CA ASP A 279 -10.19 5.24 17.53
C ASP A 279 -9.85 6.41 16.58
N ALA A 280 -10.56 6.49 15.45
CA ALA A 280 -10.30 7.48 14.42
C ALA A 280 -10.44 8.93 14.92
N SER A 281 -11.42 9.20 15.81
CA SER A 281 -11.65 10.54 16.37
C SER A 281 -10.45 10.99 17.20
N THR A 282 -9.96 10.11 18.08
CA THR A 282 -8.79 10.37 18.90
C THR A 282 -7.55 10.67 18.05
N ILE A 283 -7.34 9.92 16.95
CA ILE A 283 -6.22 10.17 16.05
C ILE A 283 -6.35 11.51 15.34
N MET A 284 -7.55 11.84 14.85
CA MET A 284 -7.81 13.11 14.19
C MET A 284 -7.53 14.29 15.12
N GLU A 285 -8.00 14.25 16.35
CA GLU A 285 -7.87 15.34 17.33
C GLU A 285 -6.43 15.47 17.86
N LEU A 286 -5.83 14.37 18.33
CA LEU A 286 -4.53 14.43 18.99
C LEU A 286 -3.35 14.55 18.03
N TYR A 287 -3.45 13.91 16.86
CA TYR A 287 -2.30 13.77 15.97
C TYR A 287 -2.44 14.49 14.64
N MET A 288 -3.68 14.62 14.11
CA MET A 288 -3.90 15.27 12.82
C MET A 288 -4.30 16.74 12.97
N GLY A 289 -4.67 17.19 14.19
CA GLY A 289 -5.08 18.58 14.47
C GLY A 289 -6.41 18.93 13.81
N SER A 290 -7.26 17.95 13.57
CA SER A 290 -8.59 18.10 12.99
C SER A 290 -9.65 17.76 14.02
N LEU A 291 -10.76 18.49 14.03
CA LEU A 291 -11.92 18.09 14.82
C LEU A 291 -12.56 16.84 14.22
N SER A 292 -13.05 15.96 15.07
CA SER A 292 -13.76 14.74 14.67
C SER A 292 -15.20 15.01 14.23
N ARG A 293 -15.71 16.20 14.51
CA ARG A 293 -17.08 16.65 14.19
C ARG A 293 -17.12 18.14 13.80
N ASP A 294 -18.26 18.59 13.29
CA ASP A 294 -18.49 19.99 12.99
C ASP A 294 -18.32 20.87 14.24
N VAL A 295 -17.70 22.04 14.09
CA VAL A 295 -17.36 22.95 15.20
C VAL A 295 -18.59 23.34 16.01
N SER A 296 -19.73 23.59 15.36
CA SER A 296 -20.96 23.98 16.07
C SER A 296 -21.53 22.82 16.88
N ALA A 297 -21.48 21.61 16.32
CA ALA A 297 -21.94 20.41 17.04
C ALA A 297 -21.01 20.06 18.21
N ASP A 298 -19.72 20.27 18.05
CA ASP A 298 -18.74 20.05 19.13
C ASP A 298 -18.94 21.02 20.26
N ASN A 299 -19.15 22.31 19.97
CA ASN A 299 -19.46 23.33 20.98
C ASN A 299 -20.76 23.03 21.72
N ASP A 300 -21.83 22.66 21.01
CA ASP A 300 -23.13 22.34 21.62
C ASP A 300 -23.02 21.13 22.59
N ILE A 301 -22.26 20.10 22.19
CA ILE A 301 -22.04 18.92 23.02
C ILE A 301 -21.16 19.24 24.22
N ASN A 302 -20.10 20.02 24.03
CA ASN A 302 -19.23 20.45 25.13
C ASN A 302 -20.01 21.32 26.15
N GLU A 303 -20.86 22.24 25.68
CA GLU A 303 -21.70 23.05 26.54
C GLU A 303 -22.69 22.16 27.37
N LEU A 304 -23.27 21.13 26.75
CA LEU A 304 -24.11 20.15 27.44
C LEU A 304 -23.33 19.46 28.57
N TYR A 305 -22.14 18.95 28.30
CA TYR A 305 -21.31 18.31 29.33
C TYR A 305 -20.86 19.28 30.42
N GLU A 306 -20.53 20.54 30.07
CA GLU A 306 -20.22 21.56 31.06
C GLU A 306 -21.37 21.83 32.00
N LYS A 307 -22.61 21.82 31.51
CA LYS A 307 -23.81 21.98 32.37
C LYS A 307 -23.99 20.79 33.30
N ILE A 308 -23.73 19.58 32.84
CA ILE A 308 -23.76 18.36 33.67
C ILE A 308 -22.67 18.44 34.75
N ASP A 309 -21.43 18.82 34.40
CA ASP A 309 -20.33 18.94 35.37
C ASP A 309 -20.54 20.05 36.41
N LYS A 310 -21.28 21.10 36.05
CA LYS A 310 -21.65 22.18 36.95
C LYS A 310 -22.93 21.87 37.78
N GLU A 311 -23.43 20.64 37.70
CA GLU A 311 -24.65 20.18 38.39
C GLU A 311 -25.91 20.95 38.00
N ALA A 312 -25.92 21.65 36.85
CA ALA A 312 -27.06 22.37 36.32
C ALA A 312 -28.02 21.43 35.57
N TYR A 313 -28.49 20.37 36.22
CA TYR A 313 -29.21 19.24 35.62
C TYR A 313 -30.48 19.64 34.88
N LYS A 314 -31.23 20.60 35.40
CA LYS A 314 -32.46 21.08 34.74
C LYS A 314 -32.16 21.71 33.38
N GLU A 315 -31.16 22.61 33.33
CA GLU A 315 -30.74 23.27 32.09
C GLU A 315 -30.10 22.27 31.12
N ALA A 316 -29.32 21.30 31.62
CA ALA A 316 -28.75 20.23 30.84
C ALA A 316 -29.83 19.35 30.17
N ARG A 317 -30.92 19.04 30.85
CA ARG A 317 -32.05 18.29 30.27
C ARG A 317 -32.78 19.06 29.17
N GLU A 318 -33.04 20.35 29.40
CA GLU A 318 -33.68 21.22 28.40
C GLU A 318 -32.79 21.31 27.14
N MET A 319 -31.48 21.47 27.33
CA MET A 319 -30.50 21.48 26.24
C MET A 319 -30.42 20.12 25.55
N LEU A 320 -30.35 19.02 26.29
CA LEU A 320 -30.32 17.67 25.73
C LEU A 320 -31.56 17.40 24.85
N ALA A 321 -32.74 17.80 25.26
CA ALA A 321 -33.95 17.66 24.45
C ALA A 321 -33.84 18.41 23.13
N THR A 322 -33.34 19.64 23.17
CA THR A 322 -33.10 20.47 21.96
C THR A 322 -32.06 19.84 21.05
N LEU A 323 -30.98 19.34 21.62
CA LEU A 323 -29.90 18.71 20.84
C LEU A 323 -30.33 17.36 20.25
N LYS A 324 -31.19 16.60 20.93
CA LYS A 324 -31.78 15.37 20.37
C LYS A 324 -32.62 15.66 19.12
N GLU A 325 -33.39 16.74 19.10
CA GLU A 325 -34.13 17.16 17.90
C GLU A 325 -33.18 17.58 16.77
N LYS A 326 -32.07 18.30 17.09
CA LYS A 326 -31.13 18.84 16.14
C LYS A 326 -30.19 17.75 15.53
N TYR A 327 -29.77 16.78 16.32
CA TYR A 327 -28.69 15.84 15.95
C TYR A 327 -29.12 14.36 15.83
N GLY A 328 -30.40 14.09 15.63
CA GLY A 328 -30.89 12.75 15.32
C GLY A 328 -31.22 11.87 16.54
N GLY A 329 -31.45 12.46 17.69
CA GLY A 329 -32.01 11.78 18.88
C GLY A 329 -31.11 10.65 19.39
N ASP A 330 -31.69 9.48 19.58
CA ASP A 330 -31.03 8.30 20.13
C ASP A 330 -29.99 7.65 19.18
N SER A 331 -29.86 8.16 17.97
CA SER A 331 -28.81 7.74 17.03
C SER A 331 -27.44 8.38 17.33
N ASN A 332 -27.41 9.43 18.18
CA ASN A 332 -26.16 10.10 18.54
C ASN A 332 -25.63 9.53 19.88
N PRO A 333 -24.49 8.79 19.85
CA PRO A 333 -23.94 8.14 21.05
C PRO A 333 -23.61 9.09 22.20
N GLU A 334 -23.19 10.34 21.89
CA GLU A 334 -22.86 11.34 22.93
C GLU A 334 -24.09 11.83 23.65
N LEU A 335 -25.21 12.02 22.95
CA LEU A 335 -26.47 12.42 23.58
C LEU A 335 -27.08 11.30 24.44
N VAL A 336 -26.94 10.04 23.96
CA VAL A 336 -27.36 8.87 24.76
C VAL A 336 -26.51 8.75 26.04
N LYS A 337 -25.19 8.98 25.92
CA LYS A 337 -24.28 8.98 27.07
C LYS A 337 -24.65 10.10 28.07
N ALA A 338 -24.88 11.32 27.59
CA ALA A 338 -25.26 12.46 28.42
C ALA A 338 -26.60 12.19 29.15
N GLU A 339 -27.59 11.57 28.48
CA GLU A 339 -28.84 11.17 29.08
C GLU A 339 -28.67 10.15 30.20
N ALA A 340 -27.85 9.12 29.95
CA ALA A 340 -27.51 8.11 30.96
C ALA A 340 -26.86 8.77 32.20
N MET A 341 -25.88 9.68 31.97
CA MET A 341 -25.24 10.41 33.08
C MET A 341 -26.24 11.23 33.88
N LEU A 342 -27.13 11.98 33.23
CA LEU A 342 -28.16 12.75 33.91
C LEU A 342 -29.14 11.88 34.70
N SER A 343 -29.41 10.67 34.22
CA SER A 343 -30.30 9.73 34.96
C SER A 343 -29.62 9.16 36.21
N PHE A 344 -28.30 8.94 36.16
CA PHE A 344 -27.54 8.43 37.32
C PHE A 344 -27.27 9.47 38.41
N MET A 345 -27.22 10.74 38.08
CA MET A 345 -26.91 11.81 39.03
C MET A 345 -28.10 12.35 39.77
N GLU A 346 -29.34 11.96 39.41
CA GLU A 346 -30.56 12.36 40.06
C GLU A 346 -31.13 11.31 41.04
N ASP A 347 -30.60 10.07 41.00
CA ASP A 347 -30.88 9.02 42.00
C ASP A 347 -29.93 9.13 43.21
#